data_453372bbad6cd73678540ac81fd21341
#
_entry.id   453372bbad6cd73678540ac81fd21341
#
_cell.length_a   1.000
_cell.length_b   1.000
_cell.length_c   1.000
_cell.angle_alpha   90.00
_cell.angle_beta   90.00
_cell.angle_gamma   90.00
#
_symmetry.space_group_name_H-M   'P 1'
#
loop_
_entity.id
_entity.type
_entity.pdbx_description
1 polymer ?
#
loop_
_entity_poly.entity_id
_entity_poly.type
_entity_poly.pdbx_seq_one_letter_code
_entity_poly.pdbx_strand_id
1 'polypeptide(L)'
;MKAPAKSSGSSSPAVSTPAPSAAPDPGRKPGEHGELDLFSLLAEHEHEQVSVYYDPSTGYRGIIAIHSTVLGPALGGTRFWNYQSDRAALIDALRLARGMTYKAAVAGLNLGGGKSVIIGDNRTPRREALFRAHGRHVESLKGRYITAEDVGTSTSDMEYIKAETNHVTGLIGRSGDPSPVTAYGVYRGVKACARYRYGSDSLAGKSVALQGCGSVGYHLAKLLFAEGAVITCTDIDPQRVKRVVEECGAKAVAPDAIYDVRATIFAPCALGAVINDDTLQRLQVEIVAGAANNQLAEDRHGDELERRGITYAPDYVINGGGLINVNAELHGWAPERARSKAGEIYDTLLRVFEIAREEGVPTYRAADRLAEQRIAAIAKVRRNYV
;
A
#
# COMPACT_ATOMS: atom_id res chain seq x y z
N MET A 1 -82.42 -8.99 -36.48
CA MET A 1 -82.34 -7.65 -35.91
C MET A 1 -81.82 -7.73 -34.49
N LYS A 2 -80.58 -7.54 -34.25
CA LYS A 2 -79.95 -7.24 -32.98
C LYS A 2 -78.53 -6.72 -33.30
N ALA A 3 -78.21 -5.52 -32.84
CA ALA A 3 -76.92 -4.85 -33.06
C ALA A 3 -75.82 -5.47 -32.22
N PRO A 4 -74.52 -5.40 -32.65
CA PRO A 4 -73.42 -5.93 -31.88
C PRO A 4 -72.88 -4.91 -30.85
N ALA A 5 -72.41 -5.44 -29.74
CA ALA A 5 -71.86 -4.75 -28.59
C ALA A 5 -70.46 -4.09 -28.87
N LYS A 6 -70.25 -2.91 -28.25
CA LYS A 6 -69.03 -2.17 -28.27
C LYS A 6 -67.92 -2.85 -27.40
N SER A 7 -66.74 -3.09 -27.95
CA SER A 7 -65.58 -3.51 -27.22
C SER A 7 -64.93 -2.31 -26.47
N SER A 8 -64.78 -2.45 -25.16
CA SER A 8 -64.06 -1.50 -24.28
C SER A 8 -62.55 -1.70 -24.46
N GLY A 9 -61.85 -0.71 -24.99
CA GLY A 9 -60.41 -0.68 -25.03
C GLY A 9 -59.85 -0.33 -23.65
N SER A 10 -59.02 -1.22 -23.10
CA SER A 10 -58.23 -0.98 -21.91
C SER A 10 -56.95 -0.21 -22.31
N SER A 11 -56.88 1.05 -21.92
CA SER A 11 -55.67 1.87 -22.00
C SER A 11 -54.72 1.46 -20.88
N SER A 12 -53.58 0.86 -21.22
CA SER A 12 -52.46 0.67 -20.28
C SER A 12 -51.86 2.03 -19.90
N PRO A 13 -51.47 2.25 -18.63
CA PRO A 13 -50.84 3.49 -18.22
C PRO A 13 -49.44 3.57 -18.80
N ALA A 14 -49.09 4.70 -19.42
CA ALA A 14 -47.77 5.03 -19.91
C ALA A 14 -46.79 5.09 -18.74
N VAL A 15 -45.72 4.28 -18.78
CA VAL A 15 -44.58 4.35 -17.87
C VAL A 15 -43.83 5.63 -18.19
N SER A 16 -43.93 6.65 -17.31
CA SER A 16 -43.14 7.85 -17.40
C SER A 16 -41.64 7.51 -17.08
N THR A 17 -40.79 7.59 -18.07
CA THR A 17 -39.35 7.61 -17.86
C THR A 17 -38.95 8.84 -17.02
N PRO A 18 -38.21 8.67 -15.91
CA PRO A 18 -37.72 9.83 -15.16
C PRO A 18 -36.73 10.63 -16.03
N ALA A 19 -36.85 11.96 -15.97
CA ALA A 19 -35.97 12.87 -16.63
C ALA A 19 -34.48 12.63 -16.16
N PRO A 20 -33.47 12.77 -17.05
CA PRO A 20 -32.08 12.65 -16.64
C PRO A 20 -31.76 13.67 -15.55
N SER A 21 -31.13 13.21 -14.48
CA SER A 21 -30.65 14.03 -13.36
C SER A 21 -29.79 15.17 -13.90
N ALA A 22 -30.02 16.36 -13.39
CA ALA A 22 -29.25 17.56 -13.74
C ALA A 22 -27.75 17.33 -13.48
N ALA A 23 -26.90 17.89 -14.34
CA ALA A 23 -25.45 17.86 -14.16
C ALA A 23 -25.07 18.43 -12.77
N PRO A 24 -24.01 17.91 -12.12
CA PRO A 24 -23.62 18.36 -10.79
C PRO A 24 -23.30 19.86 -10.78
N ASP A 25 -23.82 20.56 -9.79
CA ASP A 25 -23.60 21.99 -9.55
C ASP A 25 -22.10 22.24 -9.22
N PRO A 26 -21.35 22.98 -10.03
CA PRO A 26 -19.92 23.25 -9.78
C PRO A 26 -19.65 24.12 -8.54
N GLY A 27 -20.67 24.61 -7.86
CA GLY A 27 -20.55 25.41 -6.64
C GLY A 27 -20.73 24.64 -5.33
N ARG A 28 -21.07 23.34 -5.37
CA ARG A 28 -21.37 22.54 -4.18
C ARG A 28 -20.09 22.05 -3.49
N LYS A 29 -19.80 22.59 -2.31
CA LYS A 29 -18.68 22.10 -1.48
C LYS A 29 -18.96 20.68 -0.99
N PRO A 30 -17.98 19.73 -1.05
CA PRO A 30 -18.14 18.41 -0.48
C PRO A 30 -18.37 18.51 1.04
N GLY A 31 -19.46 17.98 1.55
CA GLY A 31 -19.62 17.71 2.98
C GLY A 31 -20.73 18.41 3.75
N GLU A 32 -21.62 19.22 3.14
CA GLU A 32 -22.65 19.94 3.93
C GLU A 32 -23.82 19.09 4.45
N HIS A 33 -23.99 17.81 4.03
CA HIS A 33 -25.12 16.99 4.51
C HIS A 33 -24.80 15.52 4.81
N GLY A 34 -23.56 15.13 5.11
CA GLY A 34 -23.27 13.74 5.49
C GLY A 34 -23.52 12.70 4.38
N GLU A 35 -23.96 13.11 3.21
CA GLU A 35 -24.27 12.27 2.07
C GLU A 35 -22.97 11.79 1.39
N LEU A 36 -22.92 10.49 1.07
CA LEU A 36 -21.78 9.88 0.38
C LEU A 36 -21.86 10.22 -1.10
N ASP A 37 -21.08 11.19 -1.58
CA ASP A 37 -20.91 11.43 -3.01
C ASP A 37 -19.86 10.47 -3.57
N LEU A 38 -20.33 9.27 -3.94
CA LEU A 38 -19.46 8.20 -4.45
C LEU A 38 -18.75 8.61 -5.74
N PHE A 39 -19.44 9.26 -6.68
CA PHE A 39 -18.82 9.62 -7.96
C PHE A 39 -17.76 10.71 -7.82
N SER A 40 -17.94 11.68 -6.93
CA SER A 40 -16.89 12.64 -6.61
C SER A 40 -15.66 11.98 -5.99
N LEU A 41 -15.85 11.02 -5.08
CA LEU A 41 -14.74 10.25 -4.51
C LEU A 41 -13.98 9.41 -5.55
N LEU A 42 -14.69 8.83 -6.53
CA LEU A 42 -14.05 8.08 -7.60
C LEU A 42 -13.30 9.00 -8.57
N ALA A 43 -13.89 10.16 -8.90
CA ALA A 43 -13.32 11.12 -9.83
C ALA A 43 -12.08 11.83 -9.27
N GLU A 44 -12.03 12.06 -7.95
CA GLU A 44 -10.91 12.73 -7.28
C GLU A 44 -9.55 12.10 -7.60
N HIS A 45 -9.51 10.77 -7.75
CA HIS A 45 -8.30 10.01 -8.01
C HIS A 45 -8.44 9.02 -9.18
N GLU A 46 -9.45 9.20 -10.04
CA GLU A 46 -9.67 8.41 -11.27
C GLU A 46 -9.74 6.88 -11.04
N HIS A 47 -10.45 6.44 -9.98
CA HIS A 47 -10.63 5.01 -9.73
C HIS A 47 -11.48 4.34 -10.82
N GLU A 48 -11.02 3.21 -11.33
CA GLU A 48 -11.72 2.47 -12.40
C GLU A 48 -13.00 1.79 -11.91
N GLN A 49 -13.01 1.26 -10.68
CA GLN A 49 -14.13 0.47 -10.18
C GLN A 49 -14.20 0.40 -8.67
N VAL A 50 -15.42 0.45 -8.14
CA VAL A 50 -15.75 0.04 -6.76
C VAL A 50 -16.86 -0.97 -6.80
N SER A 51 -16.71 -2.07 -6.11
CA SER A 51 -17.71 -3.13 -5.97
C SER A 51 -18.04 -3.32 -4.49
N VAL A 52 -19.32 -3.24 -4.16
CA VAL A 52 -19.82 -3.44 -2.79
C VAL A 52 -20.56 -4.76 -2.74
N TYR A 53 -20.26 -5.56 -1.74
CA TYR A 53 -20.78 -6.91 -1.60
C TYR A 53 -21.39 -7.16 -0.23
N TYR A 54 -22.48 -7.89 -0.21
CA TYR A 54 -23.16 -8.34 0.99
C TYR A 54 -23.63 -9.79 0.83
N ASP A 55 -23.29 -10.65 1.78
CA ASP A 55 -23.79 -12.03 1.85
C ASP A 55 -24.48 -12.25 3.19
N PRO A 56 -25.84 -12.32 3.21
CA PRO A 56 -26.59 -12.48 4.44
C PRO A 56 -26.38 -13.84 5.12
N SER A 57 -26.02 -14.88 4.37
CA SER A 57 -25.79 -16.23 4.90
C SER A 57 -24.54 -16.32 5.78
N THR A 58 -23.50 -15.59 5.44
CA THR A 58 -22.24 -15.53 6.18
C THR A 58 -22.11 -14.29 7.06
N GLY A 59 -22.92 -13.25 6.80
CA GLY A 59 -22.79 -11.93 7.41
C GLY A 59 -21.67 -11.11 6.80
N TYR A 60 -21.14 -11.52 5.62
CA TYR A 60 -20.07 -10.82 4.92
C TYR A 60 -20.53 -9.44 4.44
N ARG A 61 -19.71 -8.44 4.72
CA ARG A 61 -19.84 -7.06 4.21
C ARG A 61 -18.46 -6.64 3.72
N GLY A 62 -18.34 -6.32 2.44
CA GLY A 62 -17.03 -5.96 1.89
C GLY A 62 -17.09 -5.02 0.71
N ILE A 63 -15.98 -4.34 0.48
CA ILE A 63 -15.76 -3.43 -0.63
C ILE A 63 -14.47 -3.87 -1.33
N ILE A 64 -14.48 -3.94 -2.66
CA ILE A 64 -13.29 -4.09 -3.49
C ILE A 64 -13.16 -2.84 -4.35
N ALA A 65 -12.09 -2.09 -4.17
CA ALA A 65 -11.73 -0.93 -4.97
C ALA A 65 -10.60 -1.28 -5.93
N ILE A 66 -10.76 -0.98 -7.21
CA ILE A 66 -9.73 -1.02 -8.24
C ILE A 66 -9.42 0.42 -8.63
N HIS A 67 -8.19 0.86 -8.36
CA HIS A 67 -7.76 2.18 -8.76
C HIS A 67 -7.37 2.19 -10.24
N SER A 68 -6.48 1.29 -10.66
CA SER A 68 -6.06 1.22 -12.06
C SER A 68 -5.61 -0.18 -12.46
N THR A 69 -5.96 -0.60 -13.68
CA THR A 69 -5.47 -1.81 -14.34
C THR A 69 -4.57 -1.52 -15.54
N VAL A 70 -4.17 -0.28 -15.74
CA VAL A 70 -3.32 0.15 -16.87
C VAL A 70 -2.03 -0.66 -16.95
N LEU A 71 -1.36 -0.91 -15.84
CA LEU A 71 -0.11 -1.69 -15.80
C LEU A 71 -0.36 -3.20 -15.82
N GLY A 72 -1.53 -3.68 -15.44
CA GLY A 72 -1.88 -5.09 -15.33
C GLY A 72 -3.02 -5.31 -14.35
N PRO A 73 -3.32 -6.57 -13.96
CA PRO A 73 -4.36 -6.84 -12.98
C PRO A 73 -4.09 -6.08 -11.68
N ALA A 74 -5.15 -5.54 -11.07
CA ALA A 74 -5.04 -4.83 -9.81
C ALA A 74 -4.67 -5.80 -8.69
N LEU A 75 -3.60 -5.50 -7.94
CA LEU A 75 -3.19 -6.28 -6.78
C LEU A 75 -3.36 -5.46 -5.51
N GLY A 76 -3.85 -6.08 -4.45
CA GLY A 76 -3.87 -5.49 -3.11
C GLY A 76 -4.44 -6.41 -2.06
N GLY A 77 -4.00 -6.24 -0.81
CA GLY A 77 -4.41 -7.09 0.30
C GLY A 77 -5.84 -6.85 0.75
N THR A 78 -6.41 -7.86 1.40
CA THR A 78 -7.72 -7.79 2.06
C THR A 78 -7.53 -7.36 3.51
N ARG A 79 -8.04 -6.17 3.86
CA ARG A 79 -8.06 -5.68 5.24
C ARG A 79 -9.36 -6.11 5.92
N PHE A 80 -9.27 -6.73 7.08
CA PHE A 80 -10.43 -7.06 7.90
C PHE A 80 -10.43 -6.21 9.16
N TRP A 81 -11.35 -5.23 9.23
CA TRP A 81 -11.34 -4.25 10.28
C TRP A 81 -12.74 -3.82 10.72
N ASN A 82 -12.87 -3.43 11.99
CA ASN A 82 -14.12 -2.89 12.55
C ASN A 82 -14.19 -1.38 12.28
N TYR A 83 -14.61 -1.01 11.08
CA TYR A 83 -14.73 0.39 10.68
C TYR A 83 -15.89 1.08 11.40
N GLN A 84 -15.73 2.36 11.72
CA GLN A 84 -16.76 3.19 12.36
C GLN A 84 -17.97 3.45 11.45
N SER A 85 -17.79 3.39 10.13
CA SER A 85 -18.84 3.58 9.14
C SER A 85 -18.45 2.95 7.80
N ASP A 86 -19.45 2.69 6.94
CA ASP A 86 -19.23 2.23 5.56
C ASP A 86 -18.47 3.26 4.74
N ARG A 87 -18.66 4.55 5.02
CA ARG A 87 -17.90 5.64 4.41
C ARG A 87 -16.43 5.56 4.76
N ALA A 88 -16.08 5.32 6.04
CA ALA A 88 -14.70 5.17 6.47
C ALA A 88 -14.02 3.96 5.79
N ALA A 89 -14.74 2.84 5.66
CA ALA A 89 -14.27 1.65 4.96
C ALA A 89 -14.02 1.92 3.47
N LEU A 90 -14.94 2.65 2.80
CA LEU A 90 -14.79 3.01 1.40
C LEU A 90 -13.58 3.94 1.16
N ILE A 91 -13.44 4.99 1.95
CA ILE A 91 -12.31 5.93 1.84
C ILE A 91 -10.98 5.20 2.03
N ASP A 92 -10.90 4.30 3.02
CA ASP A 92 -9.69 3.50 3.26
C ASP A 92 -9.39 2.57 2.07
N ALA A 93 -10.41 1.89 1.52
CA ALA A 93 -10.24 1.04 0.34
C ALA A 93 -9.74 1.83 -0.88
N LEU A 94 -10.32 3.00 -1.16
CA LEU A 94 -9.91 3.87 -2.28
C LEU A 94 -8.46 4.35 -2.10
N ARG A 95 -8.15 4.95 -0.96
CA ARG A 95 -6.81 5.45 -0.66
C ARG A 95 -5.73 4.37 -0.79
N LEU A 96 -6.00 3.19 -0.26
CA LEU A 96 -5.06 2.06 -0.31
C LEU A 96 -4.95 1.46 -1.72
N ALA A 97 -6.05 1.40 -2.49
CA ALA A 97 -6.02 0.96 -3.88
C ALA A 97 -5.13 1.85 -4.75
N ARG A 98 -5.22 3.20 -4.59
CA ARG A 98 -4.34 4.16 -5.25
C ARG A 98 -2.88 3.92 -4.85
N GLY A 99 -2.61 3.80 -3.54
CA GLY A 99 -1.26 3.53 -3.04
C GLY A 99 -0.64 2.25 -3.63
N MET A 100 -1.43 1.20 -3.83
CA MET A 100 -0.97 -0.03 -4.49
C MET A 100 -0.60 0.18 -5.96
N THR A 101 -1.34 0.99 -6.71
CA THR A 101 -0.98 1.35 -8.10
C THR A 101 0.37 2.05 -8.17
N TYR A 102 0.57 3.07 -7.33
CA TYR A 102 1.81 3.83 -7.29
C TYR A 102 2.99 2.97 -6.85
N LYS A 103 2.79 2.15 -5.83
CA LYS A 103 3.80 1.20 -5.36
C LYS A 103 4.21 0.19 -6.45
N ALA A 104 3.26 -0.38 -7.18
CA ALA A 104 3.53 -1.29 -8.29
C ALA A 104 4.25 -0.56 -9.44
N ALA A 105 3.85 0.69 -9.72
CA ALA A 105 4.46 1.50 -10.76
C ALA A 105 5.95 1.78 -10.48
N VAL A 106 6.29 2.29 -9.30
CA VAL A 106 7.68 2.61 -8.94
C VAL A 106 8.54 1.35 -8.77
N ALA A 107 7.96 0.22 -8.36
CA ALA A 107 8.65 -1.07 -8.29
C ALA A 107 8.90 -1.69 -9.68
N GLY A 108 8.44 -1.06 -10.76
CA GLY A 108 8.62 -1.56 -12.12
C GLY A 108 7.84 -2.85 -12.41
N LEU A 109 6.72 -3.08 -11.71
CA LEU A 109 5.89 -4.28 -11.86
C LEU A 109 4.74 -4.05 -12.85
N ASN A 110 4.35 -5.09 -13.56
CA ASN A 110 3.20 -5.06 -14.47
C ASN A 110 1.92 -5.46 -13.74
N LEU A 111 1.62 -4.71 -12.68
CA LEU A 111 0.46 -4.85 -11.81
C LEU A 111 -0.21 -3.50 -11.65
N GLY A 112 -1.52 -3.50 -11.66
CA GLY A 112 -2.34 -2.38 -11.24
C GLY A 112 -2.48 -2.35 -9.71
N GLY A 113 -3.32 -1.47 -9.20
CA GLY A 113 -3.59 -1.36 -7.77
C GLY A 113 -5.05 -1.51 -7.43
N GLY A 114 -5.30 -2.35 -6.45
CA GLY A 114 -6.59 -2.55 -5.84
C GLY A 114 -6.48 -2.72 -4.34
N LYS A 115 -7.62 -2.74 -3.69
CA LYS A 115 -7.74 -3.01 -2.26
C LYS A 115 -9.09 -3.61 -1.95
N SER A 116 -9.12 -4.58 -1.07
CA SER A 116 -10.40 -4.98 -0.48
C SER A 116 -10.44 -4.74 1.02
N VAL A 117 -11.63 -4.46 1.52
CA VAL A 117 -11.91 -4.35 2.94
C VAL A 117 -13.11 -5.24 3.29
N ILE A 118 -12.99 -5.96 4.39
CA ILE A 118 -14.09 -6.67 5.04
C ILE A 118 -14.46 -5.88 6.30
N ILE A 119 -15.73 -5.55 6.47
CA ILE A 119 -16.22 -4.74 7.57
C ILE A 119 -16.77 -5.65 8.66
N GLY A 120 -16.15 -5.66 9.85
CA GLY A 120 -16.59 -6.47 10.98
C GLY A 120 -15.49 -6.69 12.02
N ASP A 121 -15.84 -7.49 13.05
CA ASP A 121 -14.87 -7.88 14.08
C ASP A 121 -13.92 -8.97 13.55
N ASN A 122 -12.66 -8.63 13.41
CA ASN A 122 -11.63 -9.54 12.92
C ASN A 122 -11.28 -10.68 13.89
N ARG A 123 -11.86 -10.71 15.09
CA ARG A 123 -11.74 -11.80 16.05
C ARG A 123 -12.88 -12.82 15.94
N THR A 124 -13.78 -12.66 14.98
CA THR A 124 -14.89 -13.60 14.77
C THR A 124 -14.40 -15.03 14.57
N PRO A 125 -15.05 -16.05 15.16
CA PRO A 125 -14.72 -17.45 14.90
C PRO A 125 -15.22 -17.95 13.54
N ARG A 126 -16.06 -17.18 12.83
CA ARG A 126 -16.68 -17.55 11.54
C ARG A 126 -15.80 -17.19 10.35
N ARG A 127 -14.48 -17.24 10.50
CA ARG A 127 -13.53 -16.77 9.47
C ARG A 127 -13.67 -17.52 8.15
N GLU A 128 -13.72 -18.85 8.18
CA GLU A 128 -13.84 -19.66 6.96
C GLU A 128 -15.01 -19.21 6.08
N ALA A 129 -16.21 -19.13 6.65
CA ALA A 129 -17.41 -18.72 5.90
C ALA A 129 -17.28 -17.33 5.28
N LEU A 130 -16.72 -16.37 6.05
CA LEU A 130 -16.48 -15.00 5.58
C LEU A 130 -15.45 -14.95 4.44
N PHE A 131 -14.33 -15.65 4.58
CA PHE A 131 -13.26 -15.59 3.58
C PHE A 131 -13.59 -16.41 2.32
N ARG A 132 -14.37 -17.48 2.42
CA ARG A 132 -14.96 -18.14 1.25
C ARG A 132 -15.93 -17.22 0.51
N ALA A 133 -16.79 -16.48 1.23
CA ALA A 133 -17.67 -15.48 0.60
C ALA A 133 -16.82 -14.41 -0.11
N HIS A 134 -15.77 -13.91 0.54
CA HIS A 134 -14.84 -12.98 -0.10
C HIS A 134 -14.21 -13.56 -1.36
N GLY A 135 -13.76 -14.82 -1.32
CA GLY A 135 -13.19 -15.53 -2.46
C GLY A 135 -14.12 -15.57 -3.67
N ARG A 136 -15.41 -15.87 -3.46
CA ARG A 136 -16.42 -15.82 -4.54
C ARG A 136 -16.60 -14.42 -5.13
N HIS A 137 -16.51 -13.37 -4.31
CA HIS A 137 -16.58 -11.99 -4.80
C HIS A 137 -15.31 -11.59 -5.57
N VAL A 138 -14.14 -12.02 -5.14
CA VAL A 138 -12.88 -11.86 -5.90
C VAL A 138 -12.98 -12.58 -7.25
N GLU A 139 -13.49 -13.84 -7.28
CA GLU A 139 -13.68 -14.61 -8.51
C GLU A 139 -14.64 -13.92 -9.49
N SER A 140 -15.66 -13.23 -8.99
CA SER A 140 -16.62 -12.49 -9.84
C SER A 140 -15.97 -11.39 -10.68
N LEU A 141 -14.80 -10.89 -10.27
CA LEU A 141 -14.01 -9.89 -11.00
C LEU A 141 -13.09 -10.50 -12.08
N LYS A 142 -13.11 -11.83 -12.26
CA LYS A 142 -12.45 -12.55 -13.35
C LYS A 142 -10.98 -12.17 -13.55
N GLY A 143 -10.22 -12.05 -12.48
CA GLY A 143 -8.79 -11.75 -12.51
C GLY A 143 -8.44 -10.28 -12.67
N ARG A 144 -9.40 -9.38 -12.76
CA ARG A 144 -9.12 -7.95 -12.72
C ARG A 144 -8.56 -7.50 -11.37
N TYR A 145 -8.88 -8.23 -10.30
CA TYR A 145 -8.36 -8.02 -8.96
C TYR A 145 -7.77 -9.32 -8.41
N ILE A 146 -6.58 -9.22 -7.83
CA ILE A 146 -5.88 -10.29 -7.12
C ILE A 146 -5.73 -9.85 -5.67
N THR A 147 -6.18 -10.70 -4.75
CA THR A 147 -6.10 -10.40 -3.32
C THR A 147 -4.87 -11.00 -2.66
N ALA A 148 -4.50 -10.45 -1.50
CA ALA A 148 -3.40 -10.90 -0.66
C ALA A 148 -3.73 -10.67 0.82
N GLU A 149 -2.83 -11.06 1.70
CA GLU A 149 -2.89 -10.76 3.14
C GLU A 149 -2.70 -9.26 3.42
N ASP A 150 -3.37 -8.74 4.43
CA ASP A 150 -3.22 -7.41 5.00
C ASP A 150 -3.65 -7.40 6.48
N VAL A 151 -3.77 -6.23 7.08
CA VAL A 151 -4.19 -6.06 8.48
C VAL A 151 -5.50 -6.79 8.79
N GLY A 152 -5.51 -7.57 9.85
CA GLY A 152 -6.68 -8.32 10.31
C GLY A 152 -6.93 -9.64 9.57
N THR A 153 -6.08 -9.98 8.60
CA THR A 153 -6.10 -11.27 7.89
C THR A 153 -4.82 -12.06 8.13
N SER A 154 -4.84 -13.32 7.77
CA SER A 154 -3.74 -14.26 7.95
C SER A 154 -3.58 -15.14 6.71
N THR A 155 -2.44 -15.82 6.61
CA THR A 155 -2.18 -16.81 5.57
C THR A 155 -3.26 -17.91 5.52
N SER A 156 -3.79 -18.33 6.67
CA SER A 156 -4.91 -19.30 6.72
C SER A 156 -6.18 -18.76 6.09
N ASP A 157 -6.44 -17.45 6.19
CA ASP A 157 -7.59 -16.83 5.53
C ASP A 157 -7.42 -16.81 4.01
N MET A 158 -6.18 -16.65 3.53
CA MET A 158 -5.89 -16.74 2.09
C MET A 158 -6.15 -18.14 1.55
N GLU A 159 -5.92 -19.20 2.33
CA GLU A 159 -6.30 -20.58 1.94
C GLU A 159 -7.82 -20.75 1.81
N TYR A 160 -8.63 -20.12 2.67
CA TYR A 160 -10.08 -20.12 2.50
C TYR A 160 -10.53 -19.40 1.22
N ILE A 161 -9.88 -18.28 0.90
CA ILE A 161 -10.11 -17.54 -0.36
C ILE A 161 -9.71 -18.43 -1.55
N LYS A 162 -8.55 -19.12 -1.44
CA LYS A 162 -8.03 -20.00 -2.50
C LYS A 162 -8.98 -21.14 -2.86
N ALA A 163 -9.78 -21.62 -1.92
CA ALA A 163 -10.78 -22.63 -2.20
C ALA A 163 -11.89 -22.17 -3.17
N GLU A 164 -12.08 -20.86 -3.35
CA GLU A 164 -13.12 -20.26 -4.17
C GLU A 164 -12.59 -19.53 -5.43
N THR A 165 -11.29 -19.16 -5.46
CA THR A 165 -10.69 -18.43 -6.58
C THR A 165 -9.20 -18.72 -6.73
N ASN A 166 -8.69 -18.56 -7.96
CA ASN A 166 -7.24 -18.57 -8.22
C ASN A 166 -6.59 -17.19 -8.09
N HIS A 167 -7.39 -16.13 -7.92
CA HIS A 167 -6.91 -14.75 -7.87
C HIS A 167 -6.56 -14.31 -6.44
N VAL A 168 -5.67 -15.09 -5.80
CA VAL A 168 -5.17 -14.89 -4.43
C VAL A 168 -3.70 -15.27 -4.35
N THR A 169 -2.96 -14.56 -3.51
CA THR A 169 -1.53 -14.81 -3.22
C THR A 169 -1.26 -14.69 -1.72
N GLY A 170 -0.04 -15.00 -1.27
CA GLY A 170 0.28 -15.12 0.14
C GLY A 170 -0.13 -16.48 0.73
N LEU A 171 -0.05 -17.54 -0.09
CA LEU A 171 -0.44 -18.91 0.29
C LEU A 171 0.68 -19.63 1.01
N ILE A 172 0.30 -20.59 1.89
CA ILE A 172 1.24 -21.42 2.63
C ILE A 172 2.16 -22.19 1.67
N GLY A 173 3.48 -22.14 1.94
CA GLY A 173 4.48 -22.90 1.17
C GLY A 173 4.80 -22.37 -0.22
N ARG A 174 4.32 -21.16 -0.62
CA ARG A 174 4.62 -20.57 -1.92
C ARG A 174 5.79 -19.58 -1.88
N SER A 175 5.56 -18.31 -1.50
CA SER A 175 6.61 -17.28 -1.50
C SER A 175 7.42 -17.21 -0.21
N GLY A 176 6.96 -17.88 0.85
CA GLY A 176 7.58 -17.80 2.18
C GLY A 176 7.45 -16.40 2.81
N ASP A 177 8.25 -16.15 3.84
CA ASP A 177 8.30 -14.84 4.52
C ASP A 177 8.83 -13.77 3.57
N PRO A 178 8.07 -12.70 3.24
CA PRO A 178 8.53 -11.61 2.38
C PRO A 178 9.55 -10.69 3.06
N SER A 179 9.77 -10.85 4.37
CA SER A 179 10.58 -9.93 5.16
C SER A 179 12.06 -9.87 4.73
N PRO A 180 12.72 -10.98 4.35
CA PRO A 180 14.11 -10.91 3.86
C PRO A 180 14.24 -10.09 2.57
N VAL A 181 13.30 -10.24 1.63
CA VAL A 181 13.28 -9.50 0.36
C VAL A 181 12.97 -8.03 0.60
N THR A 182 12.02 -7.74 1.50
CA THR A 182 11.69 -6.36 1.91
C THR A 182 12.89 -5.69 2.56
N ALA A 183 13.52 -6.34 3.54
CA ALA A 183 14.70 -5.81 4.23
C ALA A 183 15.87 -5.56 3.27
N TYR A 184 16.07 -6.44 2.29
CA TYR A 184 17.09 -6.23 1.26
C TYR A 184 16.79 -5.02 0.39
N GLY A 185 15.54 -4.81 -0.02
CA GLY A 185 15.11 -3.62 -0.74
C GLY A 185 15.35 -2.34 0.06
N VAL A 186 14.98 -2.35 1.35
CA VAL A 186 15.22 -1.21 2.27
C VAL A 186 16.71 -0.94 2.43
N TYR A 187 17.52 -1.98 2.63
CA TYR A 187 18.98 -1.84 2.68
C TYR A 187 19.54 -1.19 1.42
N ARG A 188 19.10 -1.62 0.24
CA ARG A 188 19.50 -1.00 -1.04
C ARG A 188 19.05 0.46 -1.11
N GLY A 189 17.85 0.77 -0.61
CA GLY A 189 17.33 2.13 -0.54
C GLY A 189 18.15 3.03 0.42
N VAL A 190 18.55 2.51 1.57
CA VAL A 190 19.47 3.21 2.51
C VAL A 190 20.79 3.55 1.82
N LYS A 191 21.35 2.62 1.04
CA LYS A 191 22.56 2.85 0.24
C LYS A 191 22.36 3.94 -0.82
N ALA A 192 21.19 3.97 -1.48
CA ALA A 192 20.86 5.02 -2.44
C ALA A 192 20.80 6.40 -1.78
N CYS A 193 20.20 6.50 -0.59
CA CYS A 193 20.20 7.74 0.20
C CYS A 193 21.63 8.19 0.55
N ALA A 194 22.47 7.26 1.00
CA ALA A 194 23.89 7.55 1.30
C ALA A 194 24.65 8.01 0.04
N ARG A 195 24.44 7.36 -1.10
CA ARG A 195 25.02 7.75 -2.38
C ARG A 195 24.62 9.16 -2.78
N TYR A 196 23.33 9.46 -2.68
CA TYR A 196 22.79 10.79 -3.03
C TYR A 196 23.37 11.88 -2.14
N ARG A 197 23.43 11.64 -0.82
CA ARG A 197 23.83 12.65 0.15
C ARG A 197 25.34 12.83 0.25
N TYR A 198 26.13 11.74 0.16
CA TYR A 198 27.57 11.75 0.42
C TYR A 198 28.44 11.41 -0.80
N GLY A 199 27.85 11.12 -1.93
CA GLY A 199 28.58 10.67 -3.12
C GLY A 199 29.14 9.23 -3.01
N SER A 200 28.91 8.54 -1.88
CA SER A 200 29.32 7.16 -1.62
C SER A 200 28.16 6.39 -1.02
N ASP A 201 27.98 5.14 -1.43
CA ASP A 201 26.95 4.25 -0.90
C ASP A 201 27.40 3.39 0.29
N SER A 202 28.65 3.60 0.77
CA SER A 202 29.19 2.90 1.93
C SER A 202 28.45 3.28 3.20
N LEU A 203 28.05 2.27 3.98
CA LEU A 203 27.42 2.46 5.29
C LEU A 203 28.40 2.19 6.45
N ALA A 204 29.66 1.88 6.15
CA ALA A 204 30.69 1.65 7.16
C ALA A 204 30.84 2.87 8.09
N GLY A 205 30.70 2.64 9.39
CA GLY A 205 30.75 3.67 10.44
C GLY A 205 29.54 4.60 10.50
N LYS A 206 28.53 4.46 9.64
CA LYS A 206 27.28 5.24 9.71
C LYS A 206 26.43 4.78 10.90
N SER A 207 25.92 5.73 11.68
CA SER A 207 25.03 5.44 12.80
C SER A 207 23.56 5.34 12.32
N VAL A 208 22.88 4.29 12.78
CA VAL A 208 21.48 3.99 12.40
C VAL A 208 20.61 3.88 13.66
N ALA A 209 19.58 4.70 13.76
CA ALA A 209 18.51 4.57 14.74
C ALA A 209 17.39 3.70 14.14
N LEU A 210 17.32 2.43 14.54
CA LEU A 210 16.35 1.44 14.03
C LEU A 210 15.16 1.34 14.96
N GLN A 211 13.98 1.74 14.49
CA GLN A 211 12.73 1.59 15.21
C GLN A 211 11.97 0.35 14.71
N GLY A 212 11.85 -0.64 15.57
CA GLY A 212 11.20 -1.92 15.25
C GLY A 212 12.21 -3.01 14.89
N CYS A 213 12.25 -4.05 15.73
CA CYS A 213 13.08 -5.24 15.60
C CYS A 213 12.26 -6.47 15.16
N GLY A 214 11.11 -6.27 14.52
CA GLY A 214 10.30 -7.33 13.91
C GLY A 214 11.04 -8.02 12.77
N SER A 215 10.34 -8.87 11.99
CA SER A 215 11.02 -9.67 10.95
C SER A 215 11.81 -8.82 9.96
N VAL A 216 11.23 -7.75 9.42
CA VAL A 216 11.93 -6.86 8.47
C VAL A 216 13.07 -6.11 9.15
N GLY A 217 12.82 -5.50 10.33
CA GLY A 217 13.85 -4.73 11.05
C GLY A 217 15.06 -5.57 11.45
N TYR A 218 14.83 -6.81 11.87
CA TYR A 218 15.88 -7.76 12.20
C TYR A 218 16.76 -8.10 10.97
N HIS A 219 16.14 -8.44 9.83
CA HIS A 219 16.91 -8.71 8.61
C HIS A 219 17.64 -7.48 8.10
N LEU A 220 17.04 -6.29 8.24
CA LEU A 220 17.71 -5.03 7.91
C LEU A 220 18.92 -4.79 8.83
N ALA A 221 18.76 -4.99 10.15
CA ALA A 221 19.87 -4.86 11.09
C ALA A 221 21.06 -5.74 10.73
N LYS A 222 20.82 -7.00 10.33
CA LYS A 222 21.89 -7.93 9.89
C LYS A 222 22.63 -7.41 8.66
N LEU A 223 21.92 -6.88 7.67
CA LEU A 223 22.53 -6.33 6.45
C LEU A 223 23.35 -5.07 6.75
N LEU A 224 22.83 -4.18 7.59
CA LEU A 224 23.51 -2.95 8.02
C LEU A 224 24.78 -3.26 8.85
N PHE A 225 24.66 -4.19 9.79
CA PHE A 225 25.78 -4.64 10.63
C PHE A 225 26.88 -5.29 9.79
N ALA A 226 26.53 -6.15 8.84
CA ALA A 226 27.50 -6.79 7.95
C ALA A 226 28.31 -5.77 7.09
N GLU A 227 27.75 -4.59 6.86
CA GLU A 227 28.43 -3.49 6.14
C GLU A 227 29.16 -2.51 7.08
N GLY A 228 29.15 -2.79 8.39
CA GLY A 228 29.88 -2.00 9.39
C GLY A 228 29.14 -0.77 9.90
N ALA A 229 27.82 -0.71 9.76
CA ALA A 229 27.01 0.34 10.37
C ALA A 229 26.90 0.14 11.90
N VAL A 230 26.78 1.24 12.64
CA VAL A 230 26.60 1.26 14.11
C VAL A 230 25.13 1.42 14.43
N ILE A 231 24.51 0.41 15.04
CA ILE A 231 23.04 0.35 15.22
C ILE A 231 22.66 0.69 16.65
N THR A 232 21.70 1.60 16.81
CA THR A 232 20.91 1.79 18.03
C THR A 232 19.48 1.34 17.70
N CYS A 233 18.88 0.45 18.49
CA CYS A 233 17.58 -0.12 18.17
C CYS A 233 16.59 -0.05 19.32
N THR A 234 15.31 -0.16 18.96
CA THR A 234 14.20 -0.29 19.90
C THR A 234 13.06 -1.12 19.35
N ASP A 235 12.31 -1.76 20.22
CA ASP A 235 11.02 -2.42 19.94
C ASP A 235 10.21 -2.45 21.24
N ILE A 236 8.89 -2.62 21.15
CA ILE A 236 8.01 -2.85 22.31
C ILE A 236 8.20 -4.25 22.90
N ASP A 237 8.73 -5.20 22.10
CA ASP A 237 9.06 -6.57 22.52
C ASP A 237 10.55 -6.67 22.90
N PRO A 238 10.86 -6.85 24.21
CA PRO A 238 12.24 -6.95 24.69
C PRO A 238 13.03 -8.14 24.08
N GLN A 239 12.35 -9.23 23.71
CA GLN A 239 13.01 -10.39 23.13
C GLN A 239 13.54 -10.10 21.72
N ARG A 240 12.78 -9.33 20.94
CA ARG A 240 13.21 -8.86 19.62
C ARG A 240 14.41 -7.91 19.71
N VAL A 241 14.38 -6.99 20.67
CA VAL A 241 15.51 -6.10 20.94
C VAL A 241 16.75 -6.91 21.34
N LYS A 242 16.60 -7.84 22.29
CA LYS A 242 17.69 -8.71 22.75
C LYS A 242 18.36 -9.43 21.57
N ARG A 243 17.57 -10.01 20.68
CA ARG A 243 18.08 -10.70 19.49
C ARG A 243 18.95 -9.80 18.60
N VAL A 244 18.50 -8.59 18.33
CA VAL A 244 19.26 -7.61 17.49
C VAL A 244 20.53 -7.16 18.21
N VAL A 245 20.49 -6.96 19.53
CA VAL A 245 21.68 -6.61 20.34
C VAL A 245 22.72 -7.73 20.29
N GLU A 246 22.31 -8.97 20.51
CA GLU A 246 23.23 -10.12 20.57
C GLU A 246 23.83 -10.47 19.20
N GLU A 247 23.01 -10.42 18.13
CA GLU A 247 23.47 -10.86 16.79
C GLU A 247 24.10 -9.73 15.95
N CYS A 248 23.76 -8.46 16.24
CA CYS A 248 24.23 -7.31 15.44
C CYS A 248 25.03 -6.29 16.27
N GLY A 249 25.38 -6.59 17.52
CA GLY A 249 26.13 -5.65 18.37
C GLY A 249 25.43 -4.30 18.60
N ALA A 250 24.11 -4.25 18.46
CA ALA A 250 23.35 -3.02 18.56
C ALA A 250 23.24 -2.51 20.01
N LYS A 251 23.04 -1.20 20.18
CA LYS A 251 22.69 -0.59 21.46
C LYS A 251 21.19 -0.50 21.59
N ALA A 252 20.62 -0.96 22.71
CA ALA A 252 19.19 -0.82 22.98
C ALA A 252 18.87 0.53 23.64
N VAL A 253 17.71 1.11 23.28
CA VAL A 253 17.13 2.28 23.94
C VAL A 253 15.63 2.07 24.19
N ALA A 254 15.04 2.85 25.10
CA ALA A 254 13.59 2.82 25.31
C ALA A 254 12.81 3.21 24.03
N PRO A 255 11.58 2.70 23.83
CA PRO A 255 10.83 2.93 22.58
C PRO A 255 10.70 4.40 22.18
N ASP A 256 10.38 5.29 23.11
CA ASP A 256 10.25 6.71 22.83
C ASP A 256 11.59 7.43 22.67
N ALA A 257 12.67 6.96 23.32
CA ALA A 257 13.99 7.57 23.25
C ALA A 257 14.67 7.42 21.87
N ILE A 258 14.14 6.60 20.97
CA ILE A 258 14.72 6.39 19.65
C ILE A 258 14.72 7.68 18.81
N TYR A 259 13.74 8.55 19.01
CA TYR A 259 13.62 9.81 18.28
C TYR A 259 14.68 10.87 18.70
N ASP A 260 15.24 10.74 19.91
CA ASP A 260 16.29 11.62 20.43
C ASP A 260 17.71 11.12 20.10
N VAL A 261 17.81 9.95 19.51
CA VAL A 261 19.12 9.37 19.14
C VAL A 261 19.74 10.18 18.02
N ARG A 262 20.89 10.80 18.29
CA ARG A 262 21.69 11.41 17.24
C ARG A 262 22.29 10.32 16.36
N ALA A 263 21.84 10.24 15.12
CA ALA A 263 22.26 9.24 14.15
C ALA A 263 22.37 9.82 12.73
N THR A 264 23.06 9.14 11.86
CA THR A 264 23.09 9.47 10.44
C THR A 264 21.74 9.14 9.78
N ILE A 265 21.15 8.01 10.18
CA ILE A 265 19.96 7.45 9.54
C ILE A 265 18.93 7.10 10.62
N PHE A 266 17.68 7.54 10.44
CA PHE A 266 16.52 6.99 11.13
C PHE A 266 15.84 5.98 10.23
N ALA A 267 15.70 4.74 10.71
CA ALA A 267 15.09 3.63 9.97
C ALA A 267 13.80 3.16 10.68
N PRO A 268 12.63 3.78 10.40
CA PRO A 268 11.36 3.32 10.94
C PRO A 268 10.94 2.01 10.28
N CYS A 269 10.83 0.94 11.08
CA CYS A 269 10.44 -0.41 10.64
C CYS A 269 9.28 -1.00 11.44
N ALA A 270 8.55 -0.17 12.22
CA ALA A 270 7.44 -0.60 13.07
C ALA A 270 6.11 0.02 12.61
N LEU A 271 5.77 1.19 13.12
CA LEU A 271 4.49 1.85 12.93
C LEU A 271 4.54 2.92 11.85
N GLY A 272 3.38 3.24 11.27
CA GLY A 272 3.18 4.43 10.46
C GLY A 272 3.01 5.71 11.29
N ALA A 273 2.93 6.85 10.60
CA ALA A 273 2.74 8.19 11.19
C ALA A 273 3.81 8.58 12.24
N VAL A 274 5.00 7.99 12.11
CA VAL A 274 6.12 8.23 13.04
C VAL A 274 6.87 9.53 12.71
N ILE A 275 6.66 10.09 11.54
CA ILE A 275 7.13 11.43 11.17
C ILE A 275 5.95 12.38 11.31
N ASN A 276 5.91 13.10 12.42
CA ASN A 276 4.82 13.98 12.82
C ASN A 276 5.37 15.24 13.54
N ASP A 277 4.50 16.13 14.00
CA ASP A 277 4.89 17.41 14.61
C ASP A 277 5.80 17.26 15.83
N ASP A 278 5.58 16.23 16.66
CA ASP A 278 6.38 15.97 17.85
C ASP A 278 7.73 15.35 17.48
N THR A 279 7.73 14.25 16.77
CA THR A 279 8.95 13.50 16.46
C THR A 279 9.91 14.27 15.56
N LEU A 280 9.39 15.06 14.61
CA LEU A 280 10.22 15.94 13.79
C LEU A 280 11.06 16.92 14.60
N GLN A 281 10.55 17.44 15.72
CA GLN A 281 11.31 18.36 16.57
C GLN A 281 12.47 17.67 17.28
N ARG A 282 12.37 16.37 17.51
CA ARG A 282 13.33 15.54 18.25
C ARG A 282 14.40 14.92 17.35
N LEU A 283 14.02 14.61 16.10
CA LEU A 283 14.92 13.91 15.16
C LEU A 283 16.18 14.72 14.86
N GLN A 284 17.35 14.10 15.12
CA GLN A 284 18.68 14.59 14.84
C GLN A 284 19.38 13.68 13.82
N VAL A 285 18.82 13.61 12.62
CA VAL A 285 19.27 12.70 11.57
C VAL A 285 19.42 13.41 10.23
N GLU A 286 20.15 12.80 9.32
CA GLU A 286 20.36 13.33 7.98
C GLU A 286 19.54 12.59 6.93
N ILE A 287 19.13 11.35 7.24
CA ILE A 287 18.38 10.47 6.34
C ILE A 287 17.25 9.82 7.13
N VAL A 288 16.06 9.76 6.52
CA VAL A 288 14.93 8.92 6.97
C VAL A 288 14.69 7.87 5.90
N ALA A 289 14.94 6.60 6.23
CA ALA A 289 14.87 5.47 5.30
C ALA A 289 14.58 4.16 6.04
N GLY A 290 13.34 3.67 5.99
CA GLY A 290 12.90 2.48 6.71
C GLY A 290 11.75 1.76 6.03
N ALA A 291 11.35 0.61 6.60
CA ALA A 291 10.38 -0.30 6.01
C ALA A 291 8.92 0.02 6.35
N ALA A 292 8.64 0.86 7.36
CA ALA A 292 7.28 1.14 7.79
C ALA A 292 6.45 1.77 6.66
N ASN A 293 5.18 1.39 6.58
CA ASN A 293 4.23 2.03 5.65
C ASN A 293 3.69 3.32 6.27
N ASN A 294 3.31 4.29 5.42
CA ASN A 294 2.72 5.57 5.83
C ASN A 294 3.55 6.26 6.92
N GLN A 295 4.86 6.41 6.69
CA GLN A 295 5.79 6.98 7.67
C GLN A 295 5.44 8.43 8.01
N LEU A 296 5.04 9.23 7.03
CA LEU A 296 4.55 10.59 7.22
C LEU A 296 3.12 10.54 7.79
N ALA A 297 2.87 11.28 8.87
CA ALA A 297 1.51 11.44 9.38
C ALA A 297 0.64 12.30 8.44
N GLU A 298 1.25 13.30 7.80
CA GLU A 298 0.65 14.17 6.80
C GLU A 298 1.72 14.57 5.77
N ASP A 299 1.30 14.93 4.55
CA ASP A 299 2.21 15.33 3.46
C ASP A 299 3.13 16.50 3.84
N ARG A 300 2.62 17.47 4.64
CA ARG A 300 3.41 18.61 5.12
C ARG A 300 4.66 18.21 5.93
N HIS A 301 4.67 17.02 6.54
CA HIS A 301 5.85 16.52 7.23
C HIS A 301 6.96 16.13 6.24
N GLY A 302 6.60 15.72 5.03
CA GLY A 302 7.54 15.54 3.92
C GLY A 302 8.15 16.85 3.44
N ASP A 303 7.31 17.91 3.33
CA ASP A 303 7.78 19.27 3.02
C ASP A 303 8.75 19.78 4.12
N GLU A 304 8.46 19.49 5.39
CA GLU A 304 9.31 19.88 6.52
C GLU A 304 10.64 19.12 6.54
N LEU A 305 10.67 17.81 6.21
CA LEU A 305 11.92 17.07 6.05
C LEU A 305 12.82 17.70 4.97
N GLU A 306 12.25 18.06 3.82
CA GLU A 306 12.96 18.75 2.74
C GLU A 306 13.52 20.09 3.22
N ARG A 307 12.70 20.92 3.88
CA ARG A 307 13.10 22.22 4.42
C ARG A 307 14.27 22.11 5.42
N ARG A 308 14.33 21.01 6.18
CA ARG A 308 15.44 20.72 7.12
C ARG A 308 16.65 20.09 6.43
N GLY A 309 16.59 19.84 5.13
CA GLY A 309 17.65 19.16 4.40
C GLY A 309 17.82 17.70 4.82
N ILE A 310 16.78 17.04 5.31
CA ILE A 310 16.77 15.61 5.67
C ILE A 310 16.34 14.82 4.43
N THR A 311 17.21 13.94 3.95
CA THR A 311 16.88 13.07 2.80
C THR A 311 15.84 12.03 3.21
N TYR A 312 14.64 12.09 2.63
CA TYR A 312 13.58 11.14 2.86
C TYR A 312 13.47 10.14 1.70
N ALA A 313 13.58 8.85 1.99
CA ALA A 313 13.22 7.80 1.06
C ALA A 313 11.71 7.51 1.18
N PRO A 314 10.87 7.86 0.19
CA PRO A 314 9.44 7.62 0.27
C PRO A 314 9.13 6.16 0.56
N ASP A 315 8.27 5.94 1.54
CA ASP A 315 8.05 4.63 2.15
C ASP A 315 7.58 3.57 1.14
N TYR A 316 6.62 3.91 0.28
CA TYR A 316 6.09 2.96 -0.70
C TYR A 316 7.09 2.61 -1.82
N VAL A 317 8.17 3.41 -1.98
CA VAL A 317 9.30 3.10 -2.87
C VAL A 317 10.25 2.16 -2.16
N ILE A 318 10.78 2.57 -1.01
CA ILE A 318 11.85 1.84 -0.31
C ILE A 318 11.39 0.47 0.21
N ASN A 319 10.13 0.34 0.63
CA ASN A 319 9.58 -0.92 1.14
C ASN A 319 8.90 -1.78 0.05
N GLY A 320 9.14 -1.51 -1.22
CA GLY A 320 8.56 -2.23 -2.36
C GLY A 320 8.90 -3.72 -2.44
N GLY A 321 9.90 -4.18 -1.67
CA GLY A 321 10.36 -5.57 -1.69
C GLY A 321 9.29 -6.60 -1.36
N GLY A 322 8.36 -6.29 -0.46
CA GLY A 322 7.22 -7.16 -0.15
C GLY A 322 6.31 -7.38 -1.37
N LEU A 323 5.97 -6.31 -2.09
CA LEU A 323 5.19 -6.41 -3.33
C LEU A 323 5.94 -7.16 -4.44
N ILE A 324 7.26 -6.97 -4.53
CA ILE A 324 8.11 -7.73 -5.46
C ILE A 324 8.08 -9.23 -5.13
N ASN A 325 8.11 -9.60 -3.85
CA ASN A 325 8.01 -10.99 -3.42
C ASN A 325 6.65 -11.61 -3.78
N VAL A 326 5.56 -10.87 -3.57
CA VAL A 326 4.21 -11.29 -4.00
C VAL A 326 4.13 -11.45 -5.53
N ASN A 327 4.71 -10.52 -6.28
CA ASN A 327 4.79 -10.65 -7.75
C ASN A 327 5.62 -11.86 -8.19
N ALA A 328 6.67 -12.19 -7.45
CA ALA A 328 7.48 -13.38 -7.71
C ALA A 328 6.66 -14.66 -7.52
N GLU A 329 5.81 -14.72 -6.49
CA GLU A 329 4.87 -15.83 -6.27
C GLU A 329 3.91 -16.00 -7.46
N LEU A 330 3.28 -14.91 -7.89
CA LEU A 330 2.32 -14.92 -9.02
C LEU A 330 2.94 -15.44 -10.32
N HIS A 331 4.23 -15.18 -10.53
CA HIS A 331 4.92 -15.53 -11.78
C HIS A 331 5.88 -16.71 -11.63
N GLY A 332 5.93 -17.37 -10.48
CA GLY A 332 6.82 -18.49 -10.23
C GLY A 332 8.31 -18.14 -10.37
N TRP A 333 8.71 -16.94 -9.94
CA TRP A 333 10.12 -16.54 -9.98
C TRP A 333 10.94 -17.25 -8.92
N ALA A 334 12.18 -17.57 -9.27
CA ALA A 334 13.14 -18.01 -8.28
C ALA A 334 13.45 -16.90 -7.24
N PRO A 335 13.78 -17.26 -5.99
CA PRO A 335 14.09 -16.30 -4.93
C PRO A 335 15.18 -15.28 -5.30
N GLU A 336 16.19 -15.72 -6.04
CA GLU A 336 17.31 -14.89 -6.50
C GLU A 336 16.83 -13.78 -7.43
N ARG A 337 15.83 -14.08 -8.29
CA ARG A 337 15.23 -13.08 -9.18
C ARG A 337 14.43 -12.05 -8.40
N ALA A 338 13.66 -12.48 -7.39
CA ALA A 338 12.94 -11.57 -6.50
C ALA A 338 13.90 -10.65 -5.75
N ARG A 339 15.00 -11.20 -5.22
CA ARG A 339 16.05 -10.44 -4.55
C ARG A 339 16.74 -9.45 -5.50
N SER A 340 17.12 -9.90 -6.71
CA SER A 340 17.70 -9.02 -7.73
C SER A 340 16.77 -7.85 -8.06
N LYS A 341 15.47 -8.14 -8.27
CA LYS A 341 14.45 -7.12 -8.54
C LYS A 341 14.28 -6.14 -7.37
N ALA A 342 14.31 -6.61 -6.13
CA ALA A 342 14.30 -5.74 -4.95
C ALA A 342 15.56 -4.86 -4.86
N GLY A 343 16.69 -5.32 -5.40
CA GLY A 343 17.91 -4.54 -5.52
C GLY A 343 17.78 -3.29 -6.37
N GLU A 344 16.89 -3.29 -7.36
CA GLU A 344 16.62 -2.15 -8.26
C GLU A 344 15.97 -0.95 -7.53
N ILE A 345 15.50 -1.12 -6.28
CA ILE A 345 15.03 -0.02 -5.43
C ILE A 345 16.13 1.05 -5.27
N TYR A 346 17.39 0.65 -5.31
CA TYR A 346 18.53 1.58 -5.32
C TYR A 346 18.44 2.58 -6.47
N ASP A 347 18.34 2.09 -7.70
CA ASP A 347 18.28 2.94 -8.89
C ASP A 347 16.97 3.73 -8.98
N THR A 348 15.87 3.11 -8.54
CA THR A 348 14.57 3.79 -8.44
C THR A 348 14.63 5.00 -7.52
N LEU A 349 15.24 4.88 -6.34
CA LEU A 349 15.39 6.00 -5.41
C LEU A 349 16.35 7.07 -5.93
N LEU A 350 17.45 6.69 -6.59
CA LEU A 350 18.31 7.68 -7.24
C LEU A 350 17.53 8.49 -8.28
N ARG A 351 16.67 7.83 -9.06
CA ARG A 351 15.80 8.55 -10.02
C ARG A 351 14.78 9.46 -9.33
N VAL A 352 14.20 9.03 -8.21
CA VAL A 352 13.31 9.88 -7.39
C VAL A 352 14.06 11.13 -6.91
N PHE A 353 15.28 10.98 -6.39
CA PHE A 353 16.10 12.11 -5.93
C PHE A 353 16.51 13.04 -7.07
N GLU A 354 16.76 12.50 -8.27
CA GLU A 354 17.03 13.29 -9.46
C GLU A 354 15.83 14.16 -9.85
N ILE A 355 14.62 13.56 -9.94
CA ILE A 355 13.36 14.29 -10.22
C ILE A 355 13.12 15.37 -9.15
N ALA A 356 13.28 15.01 -7.86
CA ALA A 356 13.10 15.96 -6.76
C ALA A 356 13.99 17.20 -6.93
N ARG A 357 15.26 16.99 -7.28
CA ARG A 357 16.23 18.06 -7.51
C ARG A 357 15.90 18.87 -8.77
N GLU A 358 15.55 18.22 -9.88
CA GLU A 358 15.24 18.85 -11.16
C GLU A 358 13.97 19.72 -11.09
N GLU A 359 12.93 19.23 -10.41
CA GLU A 359 11.64 19.91 -10.30
C GLU A 359 11.54 20.81 -9.05
N GLY A 360 12.50 20.74 -8.13
CA GLY A 360 12.47 21.51 -6.87
C GLY A 360 11.31 21.11 -5.95
N VAL A 361 11.00 19.81 -5.90
CA VAL A 361 9.89 19.27 -5.11
C VAL A 361 10.39 18.26 -4.07
N PRO A 362 9.67 18.06 -2.95
CA PRO A 362 10.00 17.00 -1.98
C PRO A 362 10.00 15.61 -2.61
N THR A 363 10.81 14.71 -2.07
CA THR A 363 11.03 13.36 -2.61
C THR A 363 9.75 12.52 -2.72
N TYR A 364 8.78 12.69 -1.81
CA TYR A 364 7.52 11.96 -1.88
C TYR A 364 6.68 12.38 -3.11
N ARG A 365 6.68 13.68 -3.47
CA ARG A 365 6.03 14.16 -4.71
C ARG A 365 6.78 13.69 -5.96
N ALA A 366 8.11 13.67 -5.90
CA ALA A 366 8.92 13.14 -7.00
C ALA A 366 8.66 11.65 -7.24
N ALA A 367 8.42 10.87 -6.18
CA ALA A 367 8.04 9.47 -6.30
C ALA A 367 6.65 9.30 -6.97
N ASP A 368 5.68 10.16 -6.64
CA ASP A 368 4.39 10.18 -7.34
C ASP A 368 4.56 10.51 -8.83
N ARG A 369 5.40 11.51 -9.17
CA ARG A 369 5.73 11.84 -10.58
C ARG A 369 6.31 10.65 -11.33
N LEU A 370 7.24 9.92 -10.71
CA LEU A 370 7.84 8.72 -11.32
C LEU A 370 6.78 7.64 -11.59
N ALA A 371 5.86 7.41 -10.66
CA ALA A 371 4.74 6.48 -10.84
C ALA A 371 3.83 6.91 -12.00
N GLU A 372 3.41 8.17 -12.02
CA GLU A 372 2.55 8.76 -13.05
C GLU A 372 3.17 8.69 -14.45
N GLN A 373 4.47 9.00 -14.57
CA GLN A 373 5.21 8.91 -15.83
C GLN A 373 5.15 7.49 -16.40
N ARG A 374 5.36 6.46 -15.57
CA ARG A 374 5.28 5.07 -16.00
C ARG A 374 3.86 4.65 -16.39
N ILE A 375 2.86 5.00 -15.59
CA ILE A 375 1.45 4.70 -15.88
C ILE A 375 1.05 5.33 -17.22
N ALA A 376 1.36 6.61 -17.42
CA ALA A 376 1.04 7.33 -18.66
C ALA A 376 1.77 6.74 -19.89
N ALA A 377 3.02 6.33 -19.74
CA ALA A 377 3.77 5.69 -20.83
C ALA A 377 3.11 4.38 -21.29
N ILE A 378 2.72 3.51 -20.34
CA ILE A 378 2.05 2.24 -20.67
C ILE A 378 0.63 2.45 -21.21
N ALA A 379 -0.13 3.42 -20.68
CA ALA A 379 -1.45 3.78 -21.18
C ALA A 379 -1.43 4.13 -22.69
N LYS A 380 -0.39 4.85 -23.13
CA LYS A 380 -0.21 5.20 -24.55
C LYS A 380 0.00 3.95 -25.44
N VAL A 381 0.78 2.99 -24.98
CA VAL A 381 1.06 1.75 -25.75
C VAL A 381 -0.18 0.88 -25.88
N ARG A 382 -0.98 0.73 -24.81
CA ARG A 382 -2.20 -0.10 -24.84
C ARG A 382 -3.28 0.44 -25.78
N ARG A 383 -3.34 1.74 -26.05
CA ARG A 383 -4.27 2.30 -27.05
C ARG A 383 -4.00 1.83 -28.48
N ASN A 384 -2.82 1.32 -28.76
CA ASN A 384 -2.42 0.85 -30.08
C ASN A 384 -2.70 -0.65 -30.32
N TYR A 385 -3.26 -1.35 -29.32
CA TYR A 385 -3.55 -2.80 -29.37
C TYR A 385 -5.07 -3.11 -29.27
N VAL A 386 -5.93 -2.18 -29.63
CA VAL A 386 -7.39 -2.42 -29.73
C VAL A 386 -7.75 -2.68 -31.18
#